data_5bbd0cca68a113add00755f7019f8eb7
#
_entry.id   5bbd0cca68a113add00755f7019f8eb7
#
_cell.length_a   1.000
_cell.length_b   1.000
_cell.length_c   1.000
_cell.angle_alpha   90.00
_cell.angle_beta   90.00
_cell.angle_gamma   90.00
#
_symmetry.space_group_name_H-M   'P 1'
#
loop_
_entity.id
_entity.type
_entity.pdbx_description
1 polymer ?
#
loop_
_entity_poly.entity_id
_entity_poly.type
_entity_poly.pdbx_seq_one_letter_code
_entity_poly.pdbx_strand_id
1 'polypeptide(L)'
;MSKCVVIFSGGADSTVILHHAIKNFDKVYCLTYNYNQRHKLEIEKAINYTTDLGVGEDQKIEQHTVVDLTFYAKLADSSALTNSNIDVPKMKDVIGEAQNKSHVPNRNMTMLSIAAAYAESRECSTVLYGTALVDDTSGH
;
A
#
# COMPACT_ATOMS: atom_id res chain seq x y z
N MET A 1 8.84 -3.21 23.23
CA MET A 1 8.03 -2.16 22.59
C MET A 1 7.45 -2.71 21.29
N SER A 2 6.14 -2.59 21.13
CA SER A 2 5.52 -3.09 19.92
C SER A 2 5.53 -2.03 18.84
N LYS A 3 5.93 -2.44 17.64
CA LYS A 3 6.00 -1.54 16.50
C LYS A 3 5.39 -2.21 15.29
N CYS A 4 4.73 -1.42 14.45
CA CYS A 4 4.13 -1.95 13.25
C CYS A 4 4.31 -1.00 12.09
N VAL A 5 4.14 -1.56 10.89
CA VAL A 5 4.11 -0.79 9.65
C VAL A 5 2.69 -0.86 9.13
N VAL A 6 2.15 0.28 8.74
CA VAL A 6 0.82 0.35 8.13
C VAL A 6 1.00 0.79 6.69
N ILE A 7 0.44 0.02 5.77
CA ILE A 7 0.39 0.44 4.38
C ILE A 7 -0.80 1.38 4.27
N PHE A 8 -0.51 2.65 4.11
CA PHE A 8 -1.51 3.70 4.25
C PHE A 8 -1.74 4.43 2.93
N SER A 9 -2.94 4.30 2.41
CA SER A 9 -3.28 4.95 1.14
C SER A 9 -4.09 6.23 1.33
N GLY A 10 -4.58 6.45 2.53
CA GLY A 10 -5.44 7.61 2.78
C GLY A 10 -6.90 7.32 2.54
N GLY A 11 -7.24 6.14 2.04
CA GLY A 11 -8.63 5.76 1.87
C GLY A 11 -9.26 5.32 3.18
N ALA A 12 -10.56 5.05 3.13
CA ALA A 12 -11.30 4.73 4.34
C ALA A 12 -10.77 3.51 5.06
N ASP A 13 -10.52 2.45 4.30
CA ASP A 13 -10.07 1.20 4.92
C ASP A 13 -8.71 1.34 5.58
N SER A 14 -7.77 1.98 4.89
CA SER A 14 -6.45 2.12 5.47
C SER A 14 -6.46 3.10 6.64
N THR A 15 -7.38 4.06 6.64
CA THR A 15 -7.50 4.98 7.76
C THR A 15 -7.97 4.26 9.02
N VAL A 16 -8.92 3.35 8.87
CA VAL A 16 -9.37 2.54 10.00
C VAL A 16 -8.21 1.72 10.54
N ILE A 17 -7.45 1.11 9.66
CA ILE A 17 -6.31 0.31 10.08
C ILE A 17 -5.26 1.17 10.77
N LEU A 18 -5.03 2.37 10.26
CA LEU A 18 -4.08 3.27 10.89
C LEU A 18 -4.49 3.60 12.33
N HIS A 19 -5.75 3.90 12.54
CA HIS A 19 -6.21 4.22 13.89
C HIS A 19 -6.18 3.00 14.81
N HIS A 20 -6.45 1.84 14.24
CA HIS A 20 -6.30 0.61 15.00
C HIS A 20 -4.85 0.44 15.46
N ALA A 21 -3.92 0.70 14.55
CA ALA A 21 -2.51 0.57 14.87
C ALA A 21 -2.08 1.58 15.94
N ILE A 22 -2.54 2.80 15.81
CA ILE A 22 -2.21 3.85 16.78
C ILE A 22 -2.69 3.45 18.17
N LYS A 23 -3.84 2.82 18.23
CA LYS A 23 -4.41 2.42 19.51
C LYS A 23 -3.69 1.23 20.13
N ASN A 24 -3.20 0.32 19.29
CA ASN A 24 -2.75 -0.97 19.80
C ASN A 24 -1.24 -1.20 19.77
N PHE A 25 -0.48 -0.30 19.15
CA PHE A 25 0.96 -0.46 19.07
C PHE A 25 1.65 0.75 19.68
N ASP A 26 2.85 0.52 20.17
CA ASP A 26 3.63 1.61 20.77
C ASP A 26 4.11 2.59 19.73
N LYS A 27 4.53 2.08 18.58
CA LYS A 27 5.01 2.94 17.50
C LYS A 27 4.48 2.43 16.17
N VAL A 28 4.14 3.36 15.31
CA VAL A 28 3.57 3.07 13.99
C VAL A 28 4.42 3.74 12.93
N TYR A 29 4.71 3.00 11.88
CA TYR A 29 5.40 3.53 10.71
C TYR A 29 4.44 3.40 9.54
N CYS A 30 4.29 4.46 8.76
CA CYS A 30 3.38 4.45 7.64
C CYS A 30 4.13 4.40 6.32
N LEU A 31 3.64 3.58 5.39
CA LEU A 31 4.16 3.55 4.03
C LEU A 31 3.05 3.87 3.07
N THR A 32 3.33 4.78 2.15
CA THR A 32 2.42 5.11 1.07
C THR A 32 3.16 4.86 -0.23
N TYR A 33 2.51 4.20 -1.18
CA TYR A 33 3.16 3.85 -2.43
C TYR A 33 2.70 4.76 -3.55
N ASN A 34 3.66 5.23 -4.32
CA ASN A 34 3.38 6.05 -5.48
C ASN A 34 3.61 5.23 -6.74
N TYR A 35 2.52 4.82 -7.39
CA TYR A 35 2.62 4.03 -8.62
C TYR A 35 2.71 4.89 -9.85
N ASN A 36 2.05 6.04 -9.85
CA ASN A 36 2.11 6.91 -10.98
C ASN A 36 1.66 8.31 -10.60
N GLN A 37 1.94 9.24 -11.47
CA GLN A 37 1.73 10.67 -11.18
C GLN A 37 0.27 11.03 -10.97
N ARG A 38 -0.64 10.22 -11.47
CA ARG A 38 -2.04 10.56 -11.36
C ARG A 38 -2.55 10.51 -9.94
N HIS A 39 -1.86 9.78 -9.07
CA HIS A 39 -2.30 9.65 -7.69
C HIS A 39 -1.62 10.63 -6.77
N LYS A 40 -0.99 11.63 -7.34
CA LYS A 40 -0.25 12.58 -6.54
C LYS A 40 -1.11 13.25 -5.47
N LEU A 41 -2.32 13.62 -5.85
CA LEU A 41 -3.21 14.28 -4.91
C LEU A 41 -3.58 13.37 -3.75
N GLU A 42 -3.81 12.11 -4.04
CA GLU A 42 -4.12 11.15 -3.00
C GLU A 42 -2.96 10.95 -2.05
N ILE A 43 -1.75 10.96 -2.60
CA ILE A 43 -0.56 10.83 -1.78
C ILE A 43 -0.43 12.04 -0.87
N GLU A 44 -0.69 13.22 -1.40
CA GLU A 44 -0.63 14.43 -0.59
C GLU A 44 -1.66 14.38 0.53
N LYS A 45 -2.85 13.86 0.25
CA LYS A 45 -3.86 13.72 1.28
C LYS A 45 -3.41 12.78 2.38
N ALA A 46 -2.77 11.68 2.00
CA ALA A 46 -2.27 10.73 2.98
C ALA A 46 -1.22 11.38 3.86
N ILE A 47 -0.31 12.13 3.26
CA ILE A 47 0.74 12.80 4.02
C ILE A 47 0.13 13.84 4.95
N ASN A 48 -0.82 14.62 4.46
CA ASN A 48 -1.44 15.62 5.29
C ASN A 48 -2.20 15.01 6.45
N TYR A 49 -2.83 13.87 6.23
CA TYR A 49 -3.57 13.22 7.28
C TYR A 49 -2.65 12.81 8.43
N THR A 50 -1.54 12.17 8.12
CA THR A 50 -0.62 11.76 9.17
C THR A 50 0.07 12.98 9.80
N THR A 51 0.36 13.99 9.01
CA THR A 51 0.95 15.20 9.55
C THR A 51 0.03 15.85 10.58
N ASP A 52 -1.26 15.86 10.30
CA ASP A 52 -2.22 16.41 11.24
C ASP A 52 -2.29 15.58 12.51
N LEU A 53 -2.10 14.28 12.43
CA LEU A 53 -2.08 13.42 13.60
C LEU A 53 -0.78 13.58 14.38
N GLY A 54 0.28 14.01 13.73
CA GLY A 54 1.58 14.15 14.36
C GLY A 54 2.53 13.03 13.99
N VAL A 55 3.63 13.40 13.35
CA VAL A 55 4.65 12.44 12.93
C VAL A 55 5.99 12.88 13.50
N GLY A 56 6.71 11.97 14.12
CA GLY A 56 8.02 12.28 14.66
C GLY A 56 8.41 11.28 15.72
N GLU A 57 9.65 11.40 16.19
CA GLU A 57 10.17 10.47 17.18
C GLU A 57 9.34 10.44 18.47
N ASP A 58 8.76 11.56 18.81
CA ASP A 58 7.98 11.64 20.03
C ASP A 58 6.51 11.38 19.81
N GLN A 59 6.13 11.00 18.60
CA GLN A 59 4.75 10.77 18.27
C GLN A 59 4.48 9.28 18.11
N LYS A 60 3.20 8.90 18.13
CA LYS A 60 2.83 7.51 17.87
C LYS A 60 3.24 7.10 16.45
N ILE A 61 3.00 7.96 15.49
CA ILE A 61 3.47 7.72 14.13
C ILE A 61 4.88 8.26 14.07
N GLU A 62 5.83 7.36 14.05
CA GLU A 62 7.21 7.80 14.10
C GLU A 62 7.69 8.30 12.74
N GLN A 63 7.21 7.70 11.68
CA GLN A 63 7.70 8.03 10.35
C GLN A 63 6.62 7.71 9.31
N HIS A 64 6.54 8.53 8.28
CA HIS A 64 5.66 8.25 7.14
C HIS A 64 6.53 8.38 5.89
N THR A 65 6.70 7.27 5.19
CA THR A 65 7.58 7.21 4.02
C THR A 65 6.75 6.98 2.77
N VAL A 66 7.03 7.75 1.73
CA VAL A 66 6.41 7.54 0.43
C VAL A 66 7.40 6.79 -0.43
N VAL A 67 6.98 5.65 -0.92
CA VAL A 67 7.83 4.79 -1.74
C VAL A 67 7.49 5.01 -3.21
N ASP A 68 8.49 5.33 -4.00
CA ASP A 68 8.29 5.57 -5.42
C ASP A 68 8.34 4.23 -6.16
N LEU A 69 7.19 3.80 -6.63
CA LEU A 69 7.07 2.56 -7.40
C LEU A 69 6.66 2.82 -8.84
N THR A 70 6.97 4.01 -9.33
CA THR A 70 6.60 4.31 -10.71
C THR A 70 7.30 3.39 -11.70
N PHE A 71 8.53 2.99 -11.37
CA PHE A 71 9.25 2.05 -12.23
C PHE A 71 8.51 0.72 -12.32
N TYR A 72 7.97 0.28 -11.20
CA TYR A 72 7.27 -0.99 -11.16
C TYR A 72 6.01 -0.95 -12.03
N ALA A 73 5.29 0.14 -11.95
CA ALA A 73 4.10 0.27 -12.77
C ALA A 73 4.44 0.22 -14.25
N LYS A 74 5.54 0.86 -14.62
CA LYS A 74 5.95 0.83 -16.02
C LYS A 74 6.36 -0.54 -16.46
N LEU A 75 7.06 -1.26 -15.61
CA LEU A 75 7.50 -2.60 -15.98
C LEU A 75 6.37 -3.59 -16.01
N ALA A 76 5.48 -3.48 -15.05
CA ALA A 76 4.50 -4.54 -14.84
C ALA A 76 3.30 -4.44 -15.75
N ASP A 77 2.87 -3.23 -16.04
CA ASP A 77 1.63 -3.22 -16.73
C ASP A 77 1.26 -2.01 -17.51
N SER A 78 1.78 -0.86 -17.15
CA SER A 78 1.23 0.34 -17.75
C SER A 78 1.25 0.25 -19.25
N SER A 79 2.32 -0.25 -19.81
CA SER A 79 2.39 -0.39 -21.24
C SER A 79 1.51 -1.54 -21.69
N ALA A 80 1.43 -2.56 -20.89
CA ALA A 80 0.60 -3.70 -21.25
C ALA A 80 -0.86 -3.30 -21.31
N LEU A 81 -1.29 -2.56 -20.32
CA LEU A 81 -2.69 -2.18 -20.27
C LEU A 81 -3.06 -1.16 -21.32
N THR A 82 -2.16 -0.28 -21.64
CA THR A 82 -2.46 0.74 -22.61
C THR A 82 -2.13 0.32 -24.02
N ASN A 83 -1.33 -0.70 -24.16
CA ASN A 83 -0.94 -1.17 -25.47
C ASN A 83 -1.89 -2.29 -25.89
N SER A 84 -2.72 -2.01 -26.86
CA SER A 84 -3.72 -2.99 -27.29
C SER A 84 -3.10 -4.25 -27.87
N ASN A 85 -1.84 -4.21 -28.18
CA ASN A 85 -1.19 -5.41 -28.71
C ASN A 85 -0.89 -6.43 -27.63
N ILE A 86 -0.93 -5.99 -26.40
CA ILE A 86 -0.68 -6.91 -25.32
C ILE A 86 -1.94 -7.69 -25.03
N ASP A 87 -1.76 -8.95 -24.77
CA ASP A 87 -2.89 -9.83 -24.57
C ASP A 87 -3.44 -9.69 -23.16
N VAL A 88 -4.11 -8.59 -22.93
CA VAL A 88 -4.68 -8.32 -21.62
C VAL A 88 -5.70 -9.38 -21.19
N PRO A 89 -6.63 -9.77 -22.06
CA PRO A 89 -7.57 -10.81 -21.67
C PRO A 89 -6.88 -12.10 -21.25
N LYS A 90 -5.82 -12.42 -21.93
CA LYS A 90 -5.11 -13.63 -21.61
C LYS A 90 -4.44 -13.52 -20.23
N MET A 91 -3.93 -12.36 -19.91
CA MET A 91 -3.38 -12.16 -18.61
C MET A 91 -4.43 -12.32 -17.52
N LYS A 92 -5.61 -11.83 -17.79
CA LYS A 92 -6.69 -11.98 -16.83
C LYS A 92 -7.00 -13.44 -16.61
N ASP A 93 -6.99 -14.22 -17.66
CA ASP A 93 -7.25 -15.64 -17.53
C ASP A 93 -6.19 -16.31 -16.67
N VAL A 94 -4.96 -15.91 -16.86
CA VAL A 94 -3.86 -16.52 -16.13
C VAL A 94 -3.91 -16.20 -14.65
N ILE A 95 -4.18 -14.96 -14.32
CA ILE A 95 -4.15 -14.57 -12.91
C ILE A 95 -5.50 -14.62 -12.25
N GLY A 96 -6.51 -14.99 -13.00
CA GLY A 96 -7.82 -15.12 -12.40
C GLY A 96 -8.66 -13.89 -12.67
N GLU A 97 -9.93 -14.14 -13.04
CA GLU A 97 -10.76 -13.08 -13.39
C GLU A 97 -11.21 -12.26 -12.25
N ALA A 98 -10.98 -12.70 -11.07
CA ALA A 98 -11.27 -11.91 -9.91
C ALA A 98 -10.45 -10.65 -9.93
N GLN A 99 -9.37 -10.65 -10.66
CA GLN A 99 -8.55 -9.47 -10.78
C GLN A 99 -9.33 -8.44 -11.56
N ASN A 100 -9.50 -7.29 -10.99
CA ASN A 100 -10.22 -6.29 -11.72
C ASN A 100 -9.33 -5.62 -12.74
N LYS A 101 -9.94 -4.83 -13.59
CA LYS A 101 -9.23 -4.29 -14.69
C LYS A 101 -8.16 -3.30 -14.36
N SER A 102 -8.23 -2.70 -13.22
CA SER A 102 -7.21 -1.75 -12.80
C SER A 102 -6.12 -2.41 -12.00
N HIS A 103 -6.19 -3.71 -11.86
CA HIS A 103 -5.21 -4.43 -11.07
C HIS A 103 -3.84 -4.40 -11.72
N VAL A 104 -2.82 -4.15 -10.92
CA VAL A 104 -1.45 -4.21 -11.35
C VAL A 104 -0.92 -5.58 -10.94
N PRO A 105 -0.37 -6.35 -11.86
CA PRO A 105 0.09 -7.71 -11.53
C PRO A 105 1.02 -7.73 -10.35
N ASN A 106 0.74 -8.61 -9.44
CA ASN A 106 1.55 -8.82 -8.24
C ASN A 106 1.69 -7.59 -7.37
N ARG A 107 0.76 -6.65 -7.49
CA ARG A 107 0.88 -5.42 -6.73
C ARG A 107 0.88 -5.67 -5.24
N ASN A 108 -0.07 -6.49 -4.77
CA ASN A 108 -0.15 -6.74 -3.33
C ASN A 108 1.09 -7.44 -2.82
N MET A 109 1.58 -8.40 -3.59
CA MET A 109 2.79 -9.10 -3.21
C MET A 109 3.98 -8.16 -3.14
N THR A 110 4.10 -7.28 -4.15
CA THR A 110 5.19 -6.33 -4.19
C THR A 110 5.12 -5.37 -3.01
N MET A 111 3.93 -4.86 -2.72
CA MET A 111 3.75 -3.94 -1.60
C MET A 111 4.10 -4.61 -0.29
N LEU A 112 3.66 -5.84 -0.11
CA LEU A 112 3.93 -6.54 1.13
C LEU A 112 5.40 -6.89 1.29
N SER A 113 6.07 -7.22 0.20
CA SER A 113 7.50 -7.52 0.27
C SER A 113 8.30 -6.29 0.68
N ILE A 114 7.97 -5.14 0.10
CA ILE A 114 8.66 -3.91 0.45
C ILE A 114 8.36 -3.52 1.89
N ALA A 115 7.10 -3.66 2.29
CA ALA A 115 6.72 -3.32 3.66
C ALA A 115 7.41 -4.25 4.65
N ALA A 116 7.56 -5.52 4.31
CA ALA A 116 8.24 -6.46 5.18
C ALA A 116 9.71 -6.08 5.37
N ALA A 117 10.36 -5.68 4.28
CA ALA A 117 11.75 -5.25 4.38
C ALA A 117 11.88 -3.98 5.21
N TYR A 118 10.95 -3.07 5.03
CA TYR A 118 10.94 -1.83 5.80
C TYR A 118 10.71 -2.14 7.28
N ALA A 119 9.76 -3.03 7.56
CA ALA A 119 9.46 -3.41 8.93
C ALA A 119 10.68 -4.05 9.58
N GLU A 120 11.35 -4.91 8.86
CA GLU A 120 12.52 -5.57 9.39
C GLU A 120 13.61 -4.55 9.73
N SER A 121 13.80 -3.56 8.86
CA SER A 121 14.83 -2.57 9.08
C SER A 121 14.53 -1.67 10.28
N ARG A 122 13.26 -1.54 10.65
CA ARG A 122 12.86 -0.73 11.80
C ARG A 122 12.50 -1.57 13.00
N GLU A 123 12.75 -2.87 12.92
CA GLU A 123 12.44 -3.78 14.01
C GLU A 123 10.98 -3.80 14.38
N CYS A 124 10.14 -3.69 13.36
CA CYS A 124 8.70 -3.82 13.54
C CYS A 124 8.31 -5.28 13.38
N SER A 125 7.38 -5.73 14.20
CA SER A 125 6.97 -7.12 14.17
C SER A 125 5.77 -7.39 13.29
N THR A 126 5.10 -6.36 12.84
CA THR A 126 3.81 -6.53 12.18
C THR A 126 3.66 -5.57 11.03
N VAL A 127 3.04 -6.05 9.95
CA VAL A 127 2.65 -5.19 8.84
C VAL A 127 1.14 -5.28 8.73
N LEU A 128 0.48 -4.13 8.69
CA LEU A 128 -0.96 -4.07 8.59
C LEU A 128 -1.36 -3.53 7.22
N TYR A 129 -2.34 -4.19 6.61
CA TYR A 129 -2.72 -3.89 5.26
C TYR A 129 -4.24 -3.96 5.17
N GLY A 130 -4.85 -2.84 4.93
CA GLY A 130 -6.28 -2.69 5.14
C GLY A 130 -7.21 -3.07 4.01
N THR A 131 -6.71 -3.41 2.85
CA THR A 131 -7.63 -3.72 1.76
C THR A 131 -7.98 -5.18 1.68
N ALA A 132 -7.22 -6.00 2.35
CA ALA A 132 -7.39 -7.43 2.20
C ALA A 132 -8.74 -7.92 2.66
N LEU A 133 -9.35 -7.18 3.55
CA LEU A 133 -10.62 -7.63 4.10
C LEU A 133 -11.66 -7.87 3.03
N VAL A 134 -11.87 -6.88 2.20
CA VAL A 134 -12.88 -7.01 1.17
C VAL A 134 -12.50 -8.06 0.15
N ASP A 135 -11.25 -8.03 -0.25
CA ASP A 135 -10.77 -8.97 -1.24
C ASP A 135 -10.89 -10.39 -0.76
N ASP A 136 -10.54 -10.60 0.48
CA ASP A 136 -10.60 -11.95 1.03
C ASP A 136 -12.00 -12.50 1.02
N THR A 137 -12.95 -11.71 1.46
CA THR A 137 -14.30 -12.20 1.53
C THR A 137 -14.87 -12.44 0.15
N SER A 138 -14.45 -11.67 -0.82
CA SER A 138 -14.98 -11.85 -2.15
C SER A 138 -14.22 -12.90 -2.93
N GLY A 139 -12.99 -13.09 -2.62
CA GLY A 139 -12.15 -13.97 -3.38
C GLY A 139 -12.20 -15.39 -2.93
N HIS A 140 -12.81 -15.60 -1.89
CA HIS A 140 -12.79 -16.97 -1.39
C HIS A 140 -14.02 -17.30 -0.73
#